data_afe72bdc8e2e2136323ebdfa3463f11b
#
_entry.id   afe72bdc8e2e2136323ebdfa3463f11b
#
_cell.length_a   1.000
_cell.length_b   1.000
_cell.length_c   1.000
_cell.angle_alpha   90.00
_cell.angle_beta   90.00
_cell.angle_gamma   90.00
#
_symmetry.space_group_name_H-M   'P 1'
#
loop_
_entity.id
_entity.type
_entity.pdbx_description
1 polymer ?
#
loop_
_entity_poly.entity_id
_entity_poly.type
_entity_poly.pdbx_seq_one_letter_code
_entity_poly.pdbx_strand_id
1 'polypeptide(L)'
;MEFLCYHRDRPGSVPLRDELRELHWSYMDRYATTMIARGPTFTSDGDTPTGSVHIVDLPDPAAARAFAFDEPNYQAGVYRDVLVRRWRNTLGRTMWDFPGGRIGGNRYLVLGLGTGQAADLAVPPDVDQVIAYGPLLSDNGGTWLGTAALVQAADPDAARAILTPDQYADIEVHNWQFGGRPS
;
A
#
# COMPACT_ATOMS: atom_id res chain seq x y z
N MET A 1 -4.25 10.36 -11.83
CA MET A 1 -2.95 9.64 -11.66
C MET A 1 -3.00 8.85 -10.38
N GLU A 2 -2.54 7.61 -10.41
CA GLU A 2 -2.58 6.74 -9.24
C GLU A 2 -1.31 6.92 -8.42
N PHE A 3 -1.47 6.92 -7.10
CA PHE A 3 -0.38 7.07 -6.14
C PHE A 3 -0.50 6.03 -5.03
N LEU A 4 0.65 5.50 -4.63
CA LEU A 4 0.78 4.73 -3.40
C LEU A 4 1.32 5.64 -2.30
N CYS A 5 0.62 5.66 -1.17
CA CYS A 5 1.03 6.32 0.07
C CYS A 5 1.16 5.23 1.14
N TYR A 6 2.37 5.00 1.63
CA TYR A 6 2.63 4.10 2.73
C TYR A 6 3.15 4.89 3.93
N HIS A 7 2.27 5.11 4.88
CA HIS A 7 2.57 5.72 6.16
C HIS A 7 3.10 4.66 7.12
N ARG A 8 4.26 4.91 7.74
CA ARG A 8 4.88 4.01 8.71
C ARG A 8 4.76 4.59 10.11
N ASP A 9 4.26 3.78 11.05
CA ASP A 9 3.98 4.20 12.41
C ASP A 9 5.26 4.44 13.22
N ARG A 10 5.17 5.39 14.14
CA ARG A 10 6.15 5.48 15.23
C ARG A 10 5.89 4.35 16.22
N PRO A 11 6.94 3.77 16.83
CA PRO A 11 6.77 2.84 17.93
C PRO A 11 5.92 3.46 19.05
N GLY A 12 4.97 2.69 19.57
CA GLY A 12 4.09 3.13 20.67
C GLY A 12 2.94 4.05 20.25
N SER A 13 2.65 4.19 18.96
CA SER A 13 1.60 5.07 18.45
C SER A 13 0.19 4.45 18.44
N VAL A 14 0.02 3.18 18.79
CA VAL A 14 -1.27 2.49 18.76
C VAL A 14 -2.37 3.21 19.54
N PRO A 15 -2.17 3.68 20.79
CA PRO A 15 -3.21 4.41 21.51
C PRO A 15 -3.67 5.68 20.77
N LEU A 16 -2.73 6.43 20.18
CA LEU A 16 -3.06 7.63 19.43
C LEU A 16 -3.79 7.30 18.14
N ARG A 17 -3.42 6.22 17.43
CA ARG A 17 -4.18 5.73 16.26
C ARG A 17 -5.62 5.39 16.63
N ASP A 18 -5.83 4.74 17.77
CA ASP A 18 -7.17 4.36 18.25
C ASP A 18 -8.02 5.58 18.57
N GLU A 19 -7.42 6.60 19.20
CA GLU A 19 -8.07 7.88 19.50
C GLU A 19 -8.50 8.61 18.22
N LEU A 20 -7.66 8.59 17.19
CA LEU A 20 -7.87 9.31 15.93
C LEU A 20 -8.62 8.49 14.87
N ARG A 21 -9.02 7.27 15.17
CA ARG A 21 -9.60 6.32 14.19
C ARG A 21 -10.76 6.92 13.41
N GLU A 22 -11.70 7.56 14.07
CA GLU A 22 -12.86 8.16 13.42
C GLU A 22 -12.48 9.35 12.53
N LEU A 23 -11.56 10.19 12.97
CA LEU A 23 -11.04 11.30 12.17
C LEU A 23 -10.33 10.79 10.92
N HIS A 24 -9.50 9.76 11.08
CA HIS A 24 -8.83 9.09 9.95
C HIS A 24 -9.83 8.53 8.94
N TRP A 25 -10.82 7.78 9.39
CA TRP A 25 -11.84 7.22 8.50
C TRP A 25 -12.65 8.30 7.79
N SER A 26 -13.06 9.36 8.50
CA SER A 26 -13.77 10.49 7.91
C SER A 26 -12.93 11.23 6.87
N TYR A 27 -11.63 11.32 7.08
CA TYR A 27 -10.71 11.87 6.08
C TYR A 27 -10.67 10.98 4.82
N MET A 28 -10.52 9.66 4.99
CA MET A 28 -10.45 8.71 3.89
C MET A 28 -11.77 8.58 3.12
N ASP A 29 -12.92 8.78 3.78
CA ASP A 29 -14.24 8.74 3.14
C ASP A 29 -14.39 9.79 2.03
N ARG A 30 -13.65 10.91 2.12
CA ARG A 30 -13.63 11.94 1.06
C ARG A 30 -13.03 11.44 -0.25
N TYR A 31 -12.25 10.37 -0.19
CA TYR A 31 -11.58 9.75 -1.32
C TYR A 31 -12.17 8.38 -1.70
N ALA A 32 -13.33 8.03 -1.16
CA ALA A 32 -13.93 6.69 -1.32
C ALA A 32 -14.11 6.30 -2.80
N THR A 33 -14.47 7.25 -3.66
CA THR A 33 -14.70 7.00 -5.10
C THR A 33 -13.43 6.87 -5.94
N THR A 34 -12.30 7.33 -5.42
CA THR A 34 -11.00 7.29 -6.10
C THR A 34 -10.01 6.33 -5.44
N MET A 35 -10.41 5.71 -4.33
CA MET A 35 -9.60 4.74 -3.61
C MET A 35 -9.51 3.42 -4.39
N ILE A 36 -8.29 2.95 -4.63
CA ILE A 36 -8.01 1.67 -5.29
C ILE A 36 -7.75 0.57 -4.27
N ALA A 37 -6.98 0.88 -3.23
CA ALA A 37 -6.75 -0.03 -2.11
C ALA A 37 -6.42 0.74 -0.84
N ARG A 38 -6.76 0.17 0.31
CA ARG A 38 -6.42 0.71 1.64
C ARG A 38 -6.35 -0.39 2.69
N GLY A 39 -5.48 -0.20 3.66
CA GLY A 39 -5.44 -1.09 4.81
C GLY A 39 -4.18 -0.93 5.66
N PRO A 40 -4.25 -1.39 6.92
CA PRO A 40 -3.12 -1.37 7.84
C PRO A 40 -2.10 -2.46 7.52
N THR A 41 -0.83 -2.16 7.81
CA THR A 41 0.22 -3.17 7.96
C THR A 41 0.38 -3.54 9.43
N PHE A 42 0.93 -4.73 9.68
CA PHE A 42 1.09 -5.27 11.03
C PHE A 42 2.48 -5.86 11.23
N THR A 43 2.83 -6.06 12.50
CA THR A 43 3.98 -6.87 12.92
C THR A 43 3.89 -8.30 12.38
N SER A 44 5.00 -9.04 12.41
CA SER A 44 5.08 -10.41 11.90
C SER A 44 4.14 -11.39 12.62
N ASP A 45 3.80 -11.13 13.89
CA ASP A 45 2.78 -11.88 14.64
C ASP A 45 1.34 -11.47 14.28
N GLY A 46 1.16 -10.37 13.53
CA GLY A 46 -0.14 -9.88 13.09
C GLY A 46 -0.92 -9.06 14.12
N ASP A 47 -0.34 -8.79 15.28
CA ASP A 47 -1.08 -8.24 16.42
C ASP A 47 -1.04 -6.71 16.49
N THR A 48 0.08 -6.09 16.10
CA THR A 48 0.29 -4.65 16.26
C THR A 48 0.33 -3.93 14.91
N PRO A 49 -0.49 -2.89 14.71
CA PRO A 49 -0.38 -2.04 13.52
C PRO A 49 1.00 -1.38 13.41
N THR A 50 1.56 -1.36 12.21
CA THR A 50 2.88 -0.78 11.89
C THR A 50 2.81 0.30 10.83
N GLY A 51 1.65 0.50 10.22
CA GLY A 51 1.48 1.49 9.17
C GLY A 51 0.12 1.42 8.49
N SER A 52 -0.04 2.25 7.47
CA SER A 52 -1.24 2.31 6.63
C SER A 52 -0.86 2.49 5.17
N VAL A 53 -1.41 1.64 4.32
CA VAL A 53 -1.26 1.72 2.87
C VAL A 53 -2.52 2.29 2.26
N HIS A 54 -2.36 3.26 1.37
CA HIS A 54 -3.44 3.79 0.54
C HIS A 54 -2.96 3.86 -0.91
N ILE A 55 -3.74 3.31 -1.82
CA ILE A 55 -3.55 3.50 -3.25
C ILE A 55 -4.78 4.26 -3.75
N VAL A 56 -4.55 5.42 -4.36
CA VAL A 56 -5.62 6.39 -4.65
C VAL A 56 -5.37 7.09 -5.98
N ASP A 57 -6.43 7.33 -6.74
CA ASP A 57 -6.37 8.13 -7.97
C ASP A 57 -6.56 9.61 -7.62
N LEU A 58 -5.55 10.43 -7.92
CA LEU A 58 -5.49 11.85 -7.60
C LEU A 58 -5.05 12.65 -8.84
N PRO A 59 -5.39 13.95 -8.91
CA PRO A 59 -5.11 14.75 -10.09
C PRO A 59 -3.62 14.83 -10.47
N ASP A 60 -2.77 15.01 -9.46
CA ASP A 60 -1.35 15.30 -9.65
C ASP A 60 -0.51 14.96 -8.41
N PRO A 61 0.84 15.05 -8.48
CA PRO A 61 1.72 14.80 -7.33
C PRO A 61 1.53 15.77 -6.15
N ALA A 62 1.07 16.99 -6.38
CA ALA A 62 0.80 17.94 -5.30
C ALA A 62 -0.42 17.49 -4.48
N ALA A 63 -1.47 17.03 -5.15
CA ALA A 63 -2.64 16.43 -4.51
C ALA A 63 -2.28 15.16 -3.72
N ALA A 64 -1.34 14.35 -4.23
CA ALA A 64 -0.86 13.16 -3.53
C ALA A 64 -0.11 13.52 -2.24
N ARG A 65 0.71 14.56 -2.27
CA ARG A 65 1.37 15.07 -1.06
C ARG A 65 0.35 15.64 -0.07
N ALA A 66 -0.62 16.41 -0.52
CA ALA A 66 -1.69 16.92 0.33
C ALA A 66 -2.48 15.77 0.98
N PHE A 67 -2.86 14.75 0.19
CA PHE A 67 -3.50 13.55 0.72
C PHE A 67 -2.69 12.90 1.84
N ALA A 68 -1.38 12.74 1.65
CA ALA A 68 -0.53 12.04 2.60
C ALA A 68 -0.19 12.86 3.85
N PHE A 69 -0.04 14.19 3.72
CA PHE A 69 0.45 15.04 4.79
C PHE A 69 -0.66 15.78 5.56
N ASP A 70 -1.82 16.04 4.96
CA ASP A 70 -2.98 16.64 5.65
C ASP A 70 -3.82 15.59 6.40
N GLU A 71 -3.43 14.34 6.33
CA GLU A 71 -4.08 13.20 6.98
C GLU A 71 -3.98 13.33 8.51
N PRO A 72 -5.10 13.12 9.28
CA PRO A 72 -5.12 13.39 10.72
C PRO A 72 -4.08 12.65 11.55
N ASN A 73 -3.80 11.38 11.24
CA ASN A 73 -2.76 10.61 11.94
C ASN A 73 -1.36 11.20 11.68
N TYR A 74 -1.10 11.65 10.44
CA TYR A 74 0.17 12.31 10.11
C TYR A 74 0.31 13.61 10.89
N GLN A 75 -0.71 14.44 10.89
CA GLN A 75 -0.73 15.74 11.59
C GLN A 75 -0.57 15.60 13.11
N ALA A 76 -1.08 14.52 13.69
CA ALA A 76 -0.96 14.23 15.13
C ALA A 76 0.35 13.53 15.51
N GLY A 77 1.20 13.16 14.56
CA GLY A 77 2.49 12.54 14.82
C GLY A 77 2.44 11.01 15.07
N VAL A 78 1.40 10.33 14.60
CA VAL A 78 1.31 8.85 14.63
C VAL A 78 2.43 8.23 13.80
N TYR A 79 2.75 8.83 12.65
CA TYR A 79 3.69 8.29 11.69
C TYR A 79 5.11 8.85 11.87
N ARG A 80 6.12 8.02 11.65
CA ARG A 80 7.52 8.44 11.60
C ARG A 80 7.89 9.00 10.22
N ASP A 81 7.32 8.45 9.16
CA ASP A 81 7.54 8.85 7.76
C ASP A 81 6.41 8.36 6.86
N VAL A 82 6.45 8.80 5.61
CA VAL A 82 5.55 8.32 4.56
C VAL A 82 6.30 8.19 3.23
N LEU A 83 6.10 7.07 2.56
CA LEU A 83 6.49 6.86 1.18
C LEU A 83 5.33 7.28 0.27
N VAL A 84 5.53 8.34 -0.52
CA VAL A 84 4.59 8.77 -1.55
C VAL A 84 5.24 8.56 -2.90
N ARG A 85 4.62 7.74 -3.75
CA ARG A 85 5.12 7.46 -5.10
C ARG A 85 3.97 7.40 -6.09
N ARG A 86 4.20 7.94 -7.28
CA ARG A 86 3.33 7.63 -8.40
C ARG A 86 3.38 6.12 -8.63
N TRP A 87 2.21 5.56 -8.87
CA TRP A 87 2.04 4.11 -9.06
C TRP A 87 1.11 3.90 -10.26
N ARG A 88 1.19 2.77 -10.92
CA ARG A 88 0.31 2.45 -12.03
C ARG A 88 -0.40 1.13 -11.79
N ASN A 89 -1.74 1.16 -11.84
CA ASN A 89 -2.57 -0.02 -11.68
C ASN A 89 -2.49 -0.92 -12.91
N THR A 90 -1.67 -1.96 -12.86
CA THR A 90 -1.52 -2.88 -14.00
C THR A 90 -2.61 -3.94 -14.08
N LEU A 91 -3.37 -4.16 -12.99
CA LEU A 91 -4.50 -5.08 -12.96
C LEU A 91 -5.80 -4.42 -13.46
N GLY A 92 -5.88 -3.09 -13.45
CA GLY A 92 -7.07 -2.35 -13.86
C GLY A 92 -8.31 -2.55 -12.97
N ARG A 93 -8.13 -3.01 -11.73
CA ARG A 93 -9.20 -3.26 -10.75
C ARG A 93 -8.85 -2.68 -9.38
N THR A 94 -9.83 -2.65 -8.49
CA THR A 94 -9.66 -2.23 -7.10
C THR A 94 -9.54 -3.45 -6.17
N MET A 95 -9.15 -3.22 -4.91
CA MET A 95 -9.11 -4.29 -3.92
C MET A 95 -10.48 -4.94 -3.68
N TRP A 96 -11.57 -4.20 -3.90
CA TRP A 96 -12.94 -4.73 -3.72
C TRP A 96 -13.34 -5.73 -4.80
N ASP A 97 -12.65 -5.72 -5.95
CA ASP A 97 -12.83 -6.67 -7.05
C ASP A 97 -11.99 -7.96 -6.88
N PHE A 98 -11.25 -8.06 -5.77
CA PHE A 98 -10.40 -9.22 -5.50
C PHE A 98 -11.25 -10.50 -5.29
N PRO A 99 -11.00 -11.58 -6.07
CA PRO A 99 -11.82 -12.79 -6.01
C PRO A 99 -11.82 -13.48 -4.63
N GLY A 100 -10.72 -13.35 -3.88
CA GLY A 100 -10.56 -13.91 -2.53
C GLY A 100 -11.38 -13.19 -1.44
N GLY A 101 -12.13 -12.14 -1.80
CA GLY A 101 -12.96 -11.39 -0.87
C GLY A 101 -12.18 -10.56 0.13
N ARG A 102 -12.88 -10.02 1.15
CA ARG A 102 -12.31 -9.07 2.13
C ARG A 102 -11.68 -9.74 3.35
N ILE A 103 -12.07 -10.97 3.64
CA ILE A 103 -11.67 -11.71 4.85
C ILE A 103 -11.08 -13.07 4.48
N GLY A 104 -10.25 -13.60 5.38
CA GLY A 104 -9.60 -14.90 5.19
C GLY A 104 -8.28 -14.81 4.44
N GLY A 105 -7.44 -15.82 4.64
CA GLY A 105 -6.11 -15.92 4.06
C GLY A 105 -5.10 -14.94 4.64
N ASN A 106 -3.83 -15.23 4.46
CA ASN A 106 -2.74 -14.32 4.81
C ASN A 106 -2.52 -13.34 3.66
N ARG A 107 -2.37 -12.06 3.99
CA ARG A 107 -2.20 -11.01 3.00
C ARG A 107 -1.01 -10.13 3.34
N TYR A 108 -0.34 -9.67 2.29
CA TYR A 108 0.93 -8.98 2.44
C TYR A 108 1.01 -7.78 1.49
N LEU A 109 1.63 -6.72 2.00
CA LEU A 109 2.26 -5.71 1.17
C LEU A 109 3.65 -6.21 0.80
N VAL A 110 3.96 -6.27 -0.48
CA VAL A 110 5.29 -6.53 -1.02
C VAL A 110 5.78 -5.26 -1.68
N LEU A 111 6.89 -4.73 -1.19
CA LEU A 111 7.47 -3.47 -1.66
C LEU A 111 8.89 -3.72 -2.15
N GLY A 112 9.07 -3.78 -3.46
CA GLY A 112 10.38 -3.87 -4.09
C GLY A 112 10.92 -2.48 -4.42
N LEU A 113 12.08 -2.14 -3.86
CA LEU A 113 12.77 -0.88 -4.14
C LEU A 113 13.75 -1.10 -5.29
N GLY A 114 13.59 -0.30 -6.35
CA GLY A 114 14.36 -0.47 -7.59
C GLY A 114 15.79 0.05 -7.49
N THR A 115 16.61 -0.42 -8.41
CA THR A 115 18.01 0.03 -8.59
C THR A 115 18.14 1.19 -9.57
N GLY A 116 17.01 1.71 -10.12
CA GLY A 116 16.97 2.71 -11.19
C GLY A 116 16.92 2.13 -12.60
N GLN A 117 17.08 0.82 -12.75
CA GLN A 117 16.90 0.10 -14.02
C GLN A 117 15.52 -0.54 -14.04
N ALA A 118 14.76 -0.32 -15.12
CA ALA A 118 13.43 -0.87 -15.24
C ALA A 118 13.45 -2.41 -15.20
N ALA A 119 12.65 -2.98 -14.31
CA ALA A 119 12.39 -4.41 -14.27
C ALA A 119 11.33 -4.80 -15.31
N ASP A 120 11.24 -6.09 -15.60
CA ASP A 120 10.11 -6.64 -16.34
C ASP A 120 8.86 -6.46 -15.46
N LEU A 121 7.89 -5.71 -15.99
CA LEU A 121 6.65 -5.36 -15.30
C LEU A 121 5.47 -6.20 -15.80
N ALA A 122 5.73 -7.36 -16.35
CA ALA A 122 4.68 -8.31 -16.72
C ALA A 122 3.81 -8.62 -15.50
N VAL A 123 2.50 -8.68 -15.73
CA VAL A 123 1.56 -9.07 -14.68
C VAL A 123 1.90 -10.49 -14.21
N PRO A 124 1.93 -10.73 -12.89
CA PRO A 124 2.20 -12.07 -12.36
C PRO A 124 1.26 -13.13 -12.95
N PRO A 125 1.73 -14.37 -13.16
CA PRO A 125 0.92 -15.41 -13.78
C PRO A 125 -0.31 -15.80 -12.95
N ASP A 126 -0.26 -15.71 -11.62
CA ASP A 126 -1.37 -16.03 -10.73
C ASP A 126 -2.08 -14.75 -10.25
N VAL A 127 -2.81 -14.11 -11.16
CA VAL A 127 -3.53 -12.86 -10.87
C VAL A 127 -4.67 -13.02 -9.87
N ASP A 128 -5.15 -14.24 -9.61
CA ASP A 128 -6.23 -14.50 -8.66
C ASP A 128 -5.76 -14.36 -7.20
N GLN A 129 -4.45 -14.43 -6.96
CA GLN A 129 -3.84 -14.18 -5.66
C GLN A 129 -3.36 -12.73 -5.50
N VAL A 130 -3.46 -11.90 -6.53
CA VAL A 130 -2.95 -10.52 -6.52
C VAL A 130 -4.11 -9.54 -6.33
N ILE A 131 -4.04 -8.75 -5.26
CA ILE A 131 -5.04 -7.75 -4.91
C ILE A 131 -4.78 -6.45 -5.66
N ALA A 132 -3.52 -6.00 -5.66
CA ALA A 132 -3.04 -4.83 -6.40
C ALA A 132 -1.59 -5.08 -6.86
N TYR A 133 -1.21 -4.57 -8.02
CA TYR A 133 0.13 -4.74 -8.56
C TYR A 133 0.48 -3.61 -9.51
N GLY A 134 1.67 -3.07 -9.36
CA GLY A 134 2.16 -2.06 -10.30
C GLY A 134 3.50 -1.44 -9.96
N PRO A 135 4.11 -0.77 -10.94
CA PRO A 135 5.36 -0.06 -10.77
C PRO A 135 5.20 1.19 -9.91
N LEU A 136 6.19 1.43 -9.07
CA LEU A 136 6.45 2.71 -8.42
C LEU A 136 7.26 3.59 -9.37
N LEU A 137 6.81 4.81 -9.57
CA LEU A 137 7.36 5.71 -10.56
C LEU A 137 7.74 7.06 -9.94
N SER A 138 8.63 7.79 -10.61
CA SER A 138 8.85 9.21 -10.35
C SER A 138 7.58 10.03 -10.61
N ASP A 139 7.50 11.23 -10.07
CA ASP A 139 6.31 12.10 -10.18
C ASP A 139 5.89 12.34 -11.64
N ASN A 140 6.85 12.48 -12.55
CA ASN A 140 6.57 12.62 -14.00
C ASN A 140 6.26 11.29 -14.70
N GLY A 141 6.37 10.15 -13.99
CA GLY A 141 6.14 8.81 -14.52
C GLY A 141 7.23 8.26 -15.43
N GLY A 142 8.33 8.99 -15.61
CA GLY A 142 9.38 8.64 -16.56
C GLY A 142 10.44 7.68 -16.03
N THR A 143 10.54 7.51 -14.70
CA THR A 143 11.54 6.66 -14.07
C THR A 143 10.88 5.60 -13.21
N TRP A 144 11.25 4.34 -13.43
CA TRP A 144 10.87 3.25 -12.56
C TRP A 144 11.71 3.29 -11.27
N LEU A 145 11.03 3.22 -10.11
CA LEU A 145 11.64 3.31 -8.78
C LEU A 145 11.44 2.03 -7.96
N GLY A 146 10.65 1.09 -8.46
CA GLY A 146 10.34 -0.14 -7.79
C GLY A 146 8.99 -0.71 -8.20
N THR A 147 8.50 -1.66 -7.42
CA THR A 147 7.18 -2.28 -7.61
C THR A 147 6.50 -2.43 -6.25
N ALA A 148 5.21 -2.18 -6.20
CA ALA A 148 4.40 -2.45 -5.03
C ALA A 148 3.25 -3.37 -5.39
N ALA A 149 3.03 -4.37 -4.53
CA ALA A 149 1.95 -5.33 -4.67
C ALA A 149 1.24 -5.58 -3.33
N LEU A 150 -0.06 -5.81 -3.40
CA LEU A 150 -0.85 -6.40 -2.33
C LEU A 150 -1.24 -7.79 -2.79
N VAL A 151 -0.91 -8.80 -2.00
CA VAL A 151 -1.08 -10.20 -2.41
C VAL A 151 -1.66 -11.04 -1.28
N GLN A 152 -2.37 -12.11 -1.64
CA GLN A 152 -2.68 -13.21 -0.75
C GLN A 152 -1.67 -14.34 -1.01
N ALA A 153 -1.05 -14.87 0.04
CA ALA A 153 -0.03 -15.91 -0.08
C ALA A 153 -0.04 -16.79 1.17
N ALA A 154 0.56 -17.97 1.09
CA ALA A 154 0.63 -18.90 2.22
C ALA A 154 1.46 -18.32 3.39
N ASP A 155 2.55 -17.67 3.07
CA ASP A 155 3.53 -17.13 4.01
C ASP A 155 4.29 -15.93 3.40
N PRO A 156 5.14 -15.22 4.17
CA PRO A 156 5.91 -14.08 3.66
C PRO A 156 6.87 -14.43 2.53
N ASP A 157 7.45 -15.63 2.51
CA ASP A 157 8.38 -16.07 1.46
C ASP A 157 7.65 -16.26 0.14
N ALA A 158 6.47 -16.88 0.17
CA ALA A 158 5.60 -17.00 -0.99
C ALA A 158 5.13 -15.62 -1.51
N ALA A 159 4.84 -14.69 -0.61
CA ALA A 159 4.51 -13.32 -0.99
C ALA A 159 5.71 -12.61 -1.65
N ARG A 160 6.90 -12.73 -1.07
CA ARG A 160 8.14 -12.17 -1.62
C ARG A 160 8.44 -12.68 -3.02
N ALA A 161 8.13 -13.94 -3.30
CA ALA A 161 8.42 -14.60 -4.57
C ALA A 161 7.61 -14.04 -5.76
N ILE A 162 6.65 -13.14 -5.53
CA ILE A 162 5.96 -12.44 -6.62
C ILE A 162 6.90 -11.48 -7.38
N LEU A 163 7.96 -11.03 -6.72
CA LEU A 163 9.00 -10.18 -7.31
C LEU A 163 10.25 -11.00 -7.58
N THR A 164 10.95 -10.70 -8.69
CA THR A 164 12.23 -11.32 -9.02
C THR A 164 13.35 -10.64 -8.24
N PRO A 165 14.02 -11.31 -7.28
CA PRO A 165 14.92 -10.65 -6.32
C PRO A 165 16.03 -9.82 -6.96
N ASP A 166 16.64 -10.32 -8.04
CA ASP A 166 17.79 -9.68 -8.69
C ASP A 166 17.48 -8.33 -9.36
N GLN A 167 16.17 -7.99 -9.48
CA GLN A 167 15.72 -6.74 -10.08
C GLN A 167 15.58 -5.61 -9.06
N TYR A 168 15.74 -5.90 -7.77
CA TYR A 168 15.50 -4.95 -6.68
C TYR A 168 16.72 -4.82 -5.77
N ALA A 169 16.95 -3.61 -5.27
CA ALA A 169 17.96 -3.35 -4.25
C ALA A 169 17.52 -3.93 -2.89
N ASP A 170 16.23 -3.90 -2.61
CA ASP A 170 15.61 -4.45 -1.41
C ASP A 170 14.17 -4.85 -1.69
N ILE A 171 13.68 -5.88 -1.00
CA ILE A 171 12.29 -6.30 -1.02
C ILE A 171 11.78 -6.42 0.41
N GLU A 172 10.84 -5.56 0.78
CA GLU A 172 10.13 -5.61 2.06
C GLU A 172 8.82 -6.40 1.91
N VAL A 173 8.49 -7.19 2.94
CA VAL A 173 7.20 -7.89 3.04
C VAL A 173 6.59 -7.58 4.41
N HIS A 174 5.38 -7.06 4.40
CA HIS A 174 4.65 -6.70 5.61
C HIS A 174 3.28 -7.39 5.64
N ASN A 175 2.88 -7.90 6.79
CA ASN A 175 1.50 -8.35 6.98
C ASN A 175 0.57 -7.17 6.69
N TRP A 176 -0.50 -7.41 5.95
CA TRP A 176 -1.47 -6.41 5.56
C TRP A 176 -2.89 -6.98 5.59
N GLN A 177 -3.87 -6.15 5.84
CA GLN A 177 -5.28 -6.52 5.80
C GLN A 177 -6.12 -5.44 5.12
N PHE A 178 -7.27 -5.83 4.60
CA PHE A 178 -8.26 -4.88 4.11
C PHE A 178 -8.65 -3.92 5.22
N GLY A 179 -8.59 -2.61 4.93
CA GLY A 179 -8.95 -1.55 5.85
C GLY A 179 -10.24 -0.84 5.49
N GLY A 180 -10.57 0.14 6.29
CA GLY A 180 -11.77 0.96 6.18
C GLY A 180 -12.76 0.69 7.30
N ARG A 181 -13.91 1.37 7.21
CA ARG A 181 -14.98 1.15 8.18
C ARG A 181 -15.47 -0.29 8.12
N PRO A 182 -15.75 -0.92 9.27
CA PRO A 182 -16.49 -2.18 9.27
C PRO A 182 -17.83 -1.99 8.55
N SER A 183 -18.20 -2.97 7.74
CA SER A 183 -19.50 -3.03 7.08
C SER A 183 -20.57 -3.49 8.06
#